data_f582c3de991b6862afb65aa0361b255b
#
_entry.id   f582c3de991b6862afb65aa0361b255b
#
_cell.length_a   1.000
_cell.length_b   1.000
_cell.length_c   1.000
_cell.angle_alpha   90.00
_cell.angle_beta   90.00
_cell.angle_gamma   90.00
#
_symmetry.space_group_name_H-M   'P 1'
#
loop_
_entity.id
_entity.type
_entity.pdbx_description
1 polymer ?
#
loop_
_entity_poly.entity_id
_entity_poly.type
_entity_poly.pdbx_seq_one_letter_code
_entity_poly.pdbx_strand_id
1 'polypeptide(L)'
;MRYLWCLAGLTIGLFGAYSWYLETYTDSPIASLWRHMGGRNNKATSGSSLSPLFISTGFSLFALATLLSTPLPKGSIALLPLFIIGISGLALCVAGFICFFPFPVPRWADARYQYMKRHGMLDENGDPLPQFELSEDGEEPTDNDQGWGMP
;
A
#
# COMPACT_ATOMS: atom_id res chain seq x y z
N MET A 1 -19.95 13.83 -19.13
CA MET A 1 -18.59 14.13 -18.64
C MET A 1 -18.38 13.81 -17.16
N ARG A 2 -19.22 14.30 -16.21
CA ARG A 2 -19.02 14.09 -14.76
C ARG A 2 -18.95 12.60 -14.36
N TYR A 3 -19.89 11.78 -14.83
CA TYR A 3 -19.89 10.34 -14.54
C TYR A 3 -18.63 9.62 -15.00
N LEU A 4 -18.06 10.02 -16.13
CA LEU A 4 -16.85 9.43 -16.67
C LEU A 4 -15.66 9.64 -15.73
N TRP A 5 -15.52 10.85 -15.19
CA TRP A 5 -14.46 11.16 -14.22
C TRP A 5 -14.64 10.40 -12.90
N CYS A 6 -15.89 10.28 -12.42
CA CYS A 6 -16.16 9.50 -11.21
C CYS A 6 -15.84 8.01 -11.41
N LEU A 7 -16.23 7.44 -12.55
CA LEU A 7 -15.91 6.05 -12.87
C LEU A 7 -14.40 5.83 -13.01
N ALA A 8 -13.70 6.74 -13.70
CA ALA A 8 -12.25 6.68 -13.80
C ALA A 8 -11.57 6.74 -12.41
N GLY A 9 -12.00 7.66 -11.55
CA GLY A 9 -11.49 7.75 -10.17
C GLY A 9 -11.75 6.49 -9.36
N LEU A 10 -12.94 5.90 -9.48
CA LEU A 10 -13.28 4.64 -8.82
C LEU A 10 -12.39 3.49 -9.31
N THR A 11 -12.20 3.38 -10.63
CA THR A 11 -11.37 2.33 -11.22
C THR A 11 -9.91 2.46 -10.77
N ILE A 12 -9.35 3.67 -10.79
CA ILE A 12 -7.98 3.95 -10.33
C ILE A 12 -7.85 3.61 -8.84
N GLY A 13 -8.82 4.00 -8.02
CA GLY A 13 -8.80 3.71 -6.61
C GLY A 13 -8.87 2.20 -6.30
N LEU A 14 -9.77 1.47 -6.96
CA LEU A 14 -9.87 0.02 -6.80
C LEU A 14 -8.61 -0.70 -7.28
N PHE A 15 -8.03 -0.25 -8.40
CA PHE A 15 -6.77 -0.80 -8.91
C PHE A 15 -5.62 -0.55 -7.94
N GLY A 16 -5.53 0.64 -7.34
CA GLY A 16 -4.52 0.95 -6.33
C GLY A 16 -4.64 0.09 -5.06
N ALA A 17 -5.86 -0.11 -4.56
CA ALA A 17 -6.11 -0.98 -3.42
C ALA A 17 -5.77 -2.46 -3.74
N TYR A 18 -6.11 -2.92 -4.93
CA TYR A 18 -5.77 -4.26 -5.39
C TYR A 18 -4.25 -4.44 -5.55
N SER A 19 -3.56 -3.46 -6.10
CA SER A 19 -2.09 -3.47 -6.24
C SER A 19 -1.41 -3.54 -4.87
N TRP A 20 -1.88 -2.76 -3.89
CA TRP A 20 -1.38 -2.84 -2.51
C TRP A 20 -1.59 -4.24 -1.91
N TYR A 21 -2.77 -4.83 -2.13
CA TYR A 21 -3.05 -6.19 -1.66
C TYR A 21 -2.09 -7.22 -2.28
N LEU A 22 -1.86 -7.13 -3.59
CA LEU A 22 -0.91 -8.01 -4.28
C LEU A 22 0.51 -7.86 -3.72
N GLU A 23 0.97 -6.63 -3.54
CA GLU A 23 2.30 -6.33 -3.01
C GLU A 23 2.49 -6.91 -1.60
N THR A 24 1.48 -6.75 -0.74
CA THR A 24 1.57 -7.12 0.68
C THR A 24 1.38 -8.61 0.91
N TYR A 25 0.44 -9.24 0.20
CA TYR A 25 -0.01 -10.60 0.53
C TYR A 25 0.27 -11.66 -0.52
N THR A 26 0.87 -11.29 -1.67
CA THR A 26 1.16 -12.27 -2.72
C THR A 26 2.62 -12.21 -3.18
N ASP A 27 3.07 -13.29 -3.84
CA ASP A 27 4.39 -13.41 -4.45
C ASP A 27 4.30 -13.41 -5.97
N SER A 28 3.29 -12.71 -6.52
CA SER A 28 3.14 -12.58 -7.97
C SER A 28 4.30 -11.81 -8.60
N PRO A 29 4.61 -12.04 -9.90
CA PRO A 29 5.64 -11.26 -10.61
C PRO A 29 5.39 -9.75 -10.56
N ILE A 30 4.11 -9.34 -10.55
CA ILE A 30 3.72 -7.93 -10.41
C ILE A 30 4.10 -7.40 -9.01
N ALA A 31 3.85 -8.20 -7.97
CA ALA A 31 4.22 -7.82 -6.61
C ALA A 31 5.73 -7.68 -6.44
N SER A 32 6.53 -8.57 -7.05
CA SER A 32 7.99 -8.45 -7.03
C SER A 32 8.47 -7.18 -7.73
N LEU A 33 7.85 -6.83 -8.87
CA LEU A 33 8.15 -5.60 -9.59
C LEU A 33 7.88 -4.35 -8.72
N TRP A 34 6.72 -4.30 -8.06
CA TRP A 34 6.37 -3.19 -7.17
C TRP A 34 7.31 -3.09 -5.97
N ARG A 35 7.68 -4.22 -5.35
CA ARG A 35 8.67 -4.26 -4.26
C ARG A 35 10.04 -3.75 -4.72
N HIS A 36 10.49 -4.13 -5.92
CA HIS A 36 11.75 -3.62 -6.47
C HIS A 36 11.71 -2.12 -6.79
N MET A 37 10.60 -1.61 -7.31
CA MET A 37 10.46 -0.18 -7.57
C MET A 37 10.36 0.66 -6.30
N GLY A 38 9.69 0.15 -5.27
CA GLY A 38 9.52 0.84 -3.97
C GLY A 38 10.67 0.65 -2.98
N GLY A 39 11.45 -0.43 -3.14
CA GLY A 39 12.34 -0.93 -2.11
C GLY A 39 13.78 -0.45 -2.15
N ARG A 40 14.16 0.39 -3.10
CA ARG A 40 15.57 0.71 -3.31
C ARG A 40 16.18 1.74 -2.35
N ASN A 41 15.40 2.37 -1.48
CA ASN A 41 15.88 3.35 -0.49
C ASN A 41 15.46 2.94 0.93
N ASN A 42 16.07 1.97 1.44
CA ASN A 42 15.67 1.00 2.45
C ASN A 42 15.57 1.43 3.91
N LYS A 43 15.86 2.64 4.29
CA LYS A 43 15.78 3.04 5.71
C LYS A 43 14.50 3.82 6.09
N ALA A 44 13.69 4.22 5.10
CA ALA A 44 12.60 5.19 5.34
C ALA A 44 11.18 4.65 5.07
N THR A 45 11.00 3.36 4.81
CA THR A 45 9.88 2.94 3.98
C THR A 45 8.78 2.13 4.65
N SER A 46 8.78 1.97 5.96
CA SER A 46 7.66 1.28 6.58
C SER A 46 6.33 2.05 6.40
N GLY A 47 6.34 3.39 6.53
CA GLY A 47 5.14 4.21 6.32
C GLY A 47 4.63 4.21 4.89
N SER A 48 5.52 4.19 3.91
CA SER A 48 5.15 4.25 2.48
C SER A 48 4.32 3.05 2.00
N SER A 49 4.40 1.90 2.66
CA SER A 49 3.59 0.73 2.32
C SER A 49 2.09 0.94 2.53
N LEU A 50 1.68 1.81 3.45
CA LEU A 50 0.28 2.16 3.70
C LEU A 50 -0.25 3.27 2.80
N SER A 51 0.63 4.09 2.23
CA SER A 51 0.24 5.23 1.40
C SER A 51 -0.65 4.84 0.22
N PRO A 52 -0.33 3.80 -0.60
CA PRO A 52 -1.20 3.39 -1.70
C PRO A 52 -2.58 2.94 -1.24
N LEU A 53 -2.67 2.25 -0.09
CA LEU A 53 -3.95 1.81 0.47
C LEU A 53 -4.83 3.01 0.85
N PHE A 54 -4.29 3.97 1.59
CA PHE A 54 -5.06 5.13 2.04
C PHE A 54 -5.47 6.03 0.89
N ILE A 55 -4.55 6.34 -0.04
CA ILE A 55 -4.85 7.17 -1.20
C ILE A 55 -5.90 6.50 -2.07
N SER A 56 -5.74 5.23 -2.40
CA SER A 56 -6.66 4.51 -3.28
C SER A 56 -8.04 4.34 -2.66
N THR A 57 -8.12 4.03 -1.38
CA THR A 57 -9.40 3.95 -0.64
C THR A 57 -10.06 5.32 -0.56
N GLY A 58 -9.29 6.37 -0.27
CA GLY A 58 -9.78 7.75 -0.23
C GLY A 58 -10.35 8.21 -1.57
N PHE A 59 -9.63 7.95 -2.67
CA PHE A 59 -10.11 8.24 -4.02
C PHE A 59 -11.39 7.48 -4.36
N SER A 60 -11.48 6.20 -4.00
CA SER A 60 -12.67 5.39 -4.25
C SER A 60 -13.89 5.92 -3.50
N LEU A 61 -13.74 6.27 -2.22
CA LEU A 61 -14.82 6.84 -1.41
C LEU A 61 -15.27 8.19 -1.94
N PHE A 62 -14.33 9.07 -2.29
CA PHE A 62 -14.64 10.37 -2.85
C PHE A 62 -15.36 10.27 -4.20
N ALA A 63 -14.87 9.40 -5.10
CA ALA A 63 -15.47 9.16 -6.40
C ALA A 63 -16.88 8.56 -6.26
N LEU A 64 -17.07 7.61 -5.34
CA LEU A 64 -18.37 7.00 -5.06
C LEU A 64 -19.37 8.02 -4.51
N ALA A 65 -18.95 8.82 -3.52
CA ALA A 65 -19.79 9.88 -2.96
C ALA A 65 -20.23 10.87 -4.04
N THR A 66 -19.32 11.29 -4.92
CA THR A 66 -19.59 12.20 -6.04
C THR A 66 -20.53 11.56 -7.06
N LEU A 67 -20.34 10.29 -7.39
CA LEU A 67 -21.18 9.55 -8.33
C LEU A 67 -22.62 9.46 -7.81
N LEU A 68 -22.79 9.07 -6.56
CA LEU A 68 -24.11 8.91 -5.94
C LEU A 68 -24.83 10.25 -5.66
N SER A 69 -24.07 11.33 -5.42
CA SER A 69 -24.65 12.66 -5.19
C SER A 69 -25.15 13.33 -6.49
N THR A 70 -24.60 12.93 -7.64
CA THR A 70 -24.90 13.59 -8.93
C THR A 70 -26.40 13.55 -9.34
N PRO A 71 -27.16 12.44 -9.16
CA PRO A 71 -28.57 12.40 -9.51
C PRO A 71 -29.50 13.03 -8.46
N LEU A 72 -29.00 13.37 -7.27
CA LEU A 72 -29.84 13.86 -6.18
C LEU A 72 -30.12 15.36 -6.31
N PRO A 73 -31.35 15.79 -6.00
CA PRO A 73 -31.71 17.20 -6.00
C PRO A 73 -30.96 17.96 -4.90
N LYS A 74 -30.55 19.19 -5.20
CA LYS A 74 -29.92 20.08 -4.22
C LYS A 74 -30.83 20.29 -3.02
N GLY A 75 -30.29 20.11 -1.82
CA GLY A 75 -31.04 20.21 -0.56
C GLY A 75 -31.68 18.90 -0.08
N SER A 76 -31.48 17.79 -0.78
CA SER A 76 -31.89 16.46 -0.28
C SER A 76 -31.13 16.07 0.97
N ILE A 77 -31.81 15.56 2.00
CA ILE A 77 -31.24 15.02 3.22
C ILE A 77 -30.26 13.88 2.92
N ALA A 78 -30.50 13.14 1.82
CA ALA A 78 -29.60 12.06 1.36
C ALA A 78 -28.20 12.55 0.95
N LEU A 79 -28.00 13.84 0.72
CA LEU A 79 -26.66 14.41 0.43
C LEU A 79 -25.77 14.45 1.68
N LEU A 80 -26.33 14.51 2.88
CA LEU A 80 -25.56 14.62 4.11
C LEU A 80 -24.66 13.41 4.37
N PRO A 81 -25.14 12.14 4.32
CA PRO A 81 -24.25 10.99 4.47
C PRO A 81 -23.21 10.89 3.33
N LEU A 82 -23.57 11.25 2.10
CA LEU A 82 -22.64 11.25 0.98
C LEU A 82 -21.53 12.30 1.15
N PHE A 83 -21.87 13.46 1.71
CA PHE A 83 -20.89 14.48 2.06
C PHE A 83 -19.90 13.99 3.13
N ILE A 84 -20.39 13.30 4.17
CA ILE A 84 -19.54 12.68 5.19
C ILE A 84 -18.59 11.65 4.57
N ILE A 85 -19.10 10.78 3.69
CA ILE A 85 -18.28 9.80 2.97
C ILE A 85 -17.20 10.50 2.12
N GLY A 86 -17.57 11.57 1.39
CA GLY A 86 -16.64 12.33 0.58
C GLY A 86 -15.53 12.99 1.40
N ILE A 87 -15.86 13.61 2.52
CA ILE A 87 -14.87 14.20 3.46
C ILE A 87 -13.97 13.11 4.04
N SER A 88 -14.53 11.96 4.43
CA SER A 88 -13.74 10.84 4.93
C SER A 88 -12.75 10.33 3.88
N GLY A 89 -13.17 10.27 2.62
CA GLY A 89 -12.29 9.93 1.50
C GLY A 89 -11.14 10.94 1.34
N LEU A 90 -11.44 12.24 1.44
CA LEU A 90 -10.42 13.28 1.38
C LEU A 90 -9.44 13.19 2.57
N ALA A 91 -9.96 12.96 3.77
CA ALA A 91 -9.12 12.77 4.97
C ALA A 91 -8.18 11.57 4.83
N LEU A 92 -8.65 10.45 4.24
CA LEU A 92 -7.80 9.30 3.93
C LEU A 92 -6.72 9.63 2.90
N CYS A 93 -7.03 10.42 1.88
CA CYS A 93 -6.01 10.88 0.93
C CYS A 93 -4.91 11.68 1.64
N VAL A 94 -5.29 12.61 2.52
CA VAL A 94 -4.33 13.39 3.31
C VAL A 94 -3.50 12.48 4.22
N ALA A 95 -4.13 11.52 4.90
CA ALA A 95 -3.43 10.53 5.70
C ALA A 95 -2.45 9.70 4.85
N GLY A 96 -2.84 9.31 3.64
CA GLY A 96 -1.96 8.63 2.69
C GLY A 96 -0.74 9.46 2.29
N PHE A 97 -0.87 10.77 2.13
CA PHE A 97 0.27 11.66 1.92
C PHE A 97 1.17 11.75 3.15
N ILE A 98 0.61 11.79 4.35
CA ILE A 98 1.38 11.76 5.59
C ILE A 98 2.17 10.45 5.71
N CYS A 99 1.62 9.34 5.20
CA CYS A 99 2.30 8.04 5.19
C CYS A 99 3.56 7.97 4.32
N PHE A 100 3.87 8.98 3.49
CA PHE A 100 5.18 9.08 2.85
C PHE A 100 6.31 9.43 3.82
N PHE A 101 5.99 9.98 4.98
CA PHE A 101 7.00 10.21 6.01
C PHE A 101 7.34 8.88 6.72
N PRO A 102 8.63 8.67 7.05
CA PRO A 102 9.06 7.45 7.72
C PRO A 102 8.52 7.40 9.16
N PHE A 103 7.60 6.48 9.41
CA PHE A 103 7.16 6.13 10.74
C PHE A 103 6.91 4.61 10.83
N PRO A 104 7.03 4.03 12.03
CA PRO A 104 6.82 2.60 12.20
C PRO A 104 5.37 2.24 11.89
N VAL A 105 5.16 1.27 10.99
CA VAL A 105 3.84 0.73 10.67
C VAL A 105 3.58 -0.58 11.40
N PRO A 106 2.32 -0.94 11.63
CA PRO A 106 1.97 -2.23 12.18
C PRO A 106 2.48 -3.38 11.27
N ARG A 107 2.96 -4.46 11.89
CA ARG A 107 3.51 -5.63 11.18
C ARG A 107 2.56 -6.21 10.11
N TRP A 108 1.23 -6.11 10.30
CA TRP A 108 0.25 -6.60 9.31
C TRP A 108 0.22 -5.79 8.01
N ALA A 109 0.61 -4.53 8.06
CA ALA A 109 0.58 -3.61 6.93
C ALA A 109 1.95 -3.42 6.28
N ASP A 110 3.01 -3.98 6.87
CA ASP A 110 4.36 -3.95 6.35
C ASP A 110 4.54 -5.06 5.31
N ALA A 111 4.61 -4.68 4.04
CA ALA A 111 4.77 -5.61 2.92
C ALA A 111 6.06 -6.43 3.04
N ARG A 112 7.15 -5.83 3.56
CA ARG A 112 8.43 -6.52 3.79
C ARG A 112 8.29 -7.55 4.89
N TYR A 113 7.70 -7.20 6.02
CA TYR A 113 7.46 -8.13 7.12
C TYR A 113 6.61 -9.33 6.66
N GLN A 114 5.54 -9.06 5.92
CA GLN A 114 4.67 -10.12 5.40
C GLN A 114 5.39 -11.03 4.40
N TYR A 115 6.26 -10.47 3.57
CA TYR A 115 7.11 -11.26 2.67
C TYR A 115 8.08 -12.15 3.46
N MET A 116 8.85 -11.59 4.39
CA MET A 116 9.79 -12.35 5.22
C MET A 116 9.11 -13.45 6.03
N LYS A 117 7.92 -13.16 6.56
CA LYS A 117 7.11 -14.15 7.28
C LYS A 117 6.74 -15.35 6.41
N ARG A 118 6.32 -15.11 5.15
CA ARG A 118 5.95 -16.19 4.23
C ARG A 118 7.14 -17.04 3.80
N HIS A 119 8.32 -16.46 3.73
CA HIS A 119 9.53 -17.15 3.29
C HIS A 119 10.36 -17.72 4.44
N GLY A 120 9.87 -17.67 5.68
CA GLY A 120 10.56 -18.23 6.84
C GLY A 120 11.85 -17.49 7.21
N MET A 121 11.94 -16.20 6.90
CA MET A 121 13.11 -15.35 7.13
C MET A 121 13.07 -14.64 8.50
N LEU A 122 12.11 -15.00 9.35
CA LEU A 122 11.94 -14.45 10.69
C LEU A 122 12.29 -15.49 11.76
N ASP A 123 12.83 -15.03 12.88
CA ASP A 123 13.04 -15.84 14.07
C ASP A 123 11.72 -16.09 14.85
N GLU A 124 11.80 -16.80 15.97
CA GLU A 124 10.65 -17.10 16.85
C GLU A 124 10.00 -15.84 17.44
N ASN A 125 10.73 -14.74 17.54
CA ASN A 125 10.25 -13.46 18.06
C ASN A 125 9.61 -12.60 16.95
N GLY A 126 9.77 -13.00 15.69
CA GLY A 126 9.29 -12.29 14.52
C GLY A 126 10.25 -11.18 14.08
N ASP A 127 11.51 -11.27 14.44
CA ASP A 127 12.56 -10.38 13.97
C ASP A 127 13.34 -11.03 12.79
N PRO A 128 13.90 -10.25 11.87
CA PRO A 128 14.63 -10.80 10.74
C PRO A 128 15.82 -11.64 11.21
N LEU A 129 16.05 -12.78 10.59
CA LEU A 129 17.25 -13.56 10.84
C LEU A 129 18.50 -12.75 10.43
N PRO A 130 19.63 -12.85 11.13
CA PRO A 130 20.83 -12.02 10.88
C PRO A 130 21.32 -12.04 9.43
N GLN A 131 21.15 -13.14 8.74
CA GLN A 131 21.51 -13.29 7.32
C GLN A 131 20.60 -12.52 6.34
N PHE A 132 19.45 -12.03 6.81
CA PHE A 132 18.48 -11.23 6.05
C PHE A 132 18.35 -9.81 6.60
N GLU A 133 19.09 -9.47 7.65
CA GLU A 133 19.24 -8.08 8.05
C GLU A 133 20.01 -7.37 6.95
N LEU A 134 19.43 -6.29 6.45
CA LEU A 134 20.17 -5.42 5.53
C LEU A 134 21.36 -4.86 6.29
N SER A 135 22.56 -5.01 5.74
CA SER A 135 23.73 -4.31 6.25
C SER A 135 23.40 -2.81 6.34
N GLU A 136 23.89 -2.14 7.38
CA GLU A 136 23.63 -0.70 7.60
C GLU A 136 24.00 0.15 6.38
N ASP A 137 24.85 -0.35 5.51
CA ASP A 137 25.35 0.30 4.31
C ASP A 137 24.47 0.09 3.08
N GLY A 138 23.36 -0.65 3.19
CA GLY A 138 22.39 -0.84 2.10
C GLY A 138 22.87 -1.78 0.99
N GLU A 139 23.97 -2.47 1.19
CA GLU A 139 24.41 -3.54 0.28
C GLU A 139 23.55 -4.77 0.53
N GLU A 140 22.80 -5.21 -0.49
CA GLU A 140 22.20 -6.54 -0.51
C GLU A 140 23.33 -7.56 -0.31
N PRO A 141 23.13 -8.57 0.56
CA PRO A 141 24.07 -9.68 0.62
C PRO A 141 24.21 -10.22 -0.82
N THR A 142 25.41 -10.03 -1.39
CA THR A 142 25.70 -10.53 -2.72
C THR A 142 25.60 -12.03 -2.66
N ASP A 143 24.74 -12.61 -3.48
CA ASP A 143 24.42 -14.04 -3.62
C ASP A 143 25.67 -14.89 -4.05
N ASN A 144 26.85 -14.30 -3.98
CA ASN A 144 28.12 -14.89 -4.46
C ASN A 144 28.84 -15.81 -3.47
N ASP A 145 28.40 -15.87 -2.19
CA ASP A 145 29.09 -16.69 -1.18
C ASP A 145 28.39 -18.02 -0.86
N GLN A 146 27.24 -18.29 -1.45
CA GLN A 146 26.67 -19.63 -1.40
C GLN A 146 27.25 -20.49 -2.53
N GLY A 147 28.48 -20.91 -2.33
CA GLY A 147 29.06 -22.03 -3.06
C GLY A 147 28.13 -23.23 -2.94
N TRP A 148 27.32 -23.45 -3.95
CA TRP A 148 26.59 -24.70 -4.15
C TRP A 148 27.58 -25.81 -4.35
N GLY A 149 28.18 -26.29 -3.24
CA GLY A 149 28.82 -27.59 -3.22
C GLY A 149 27.73 -28.64 -3.44
N MET A 150 27.49 -28.97 -4.70
CA MET A 150 26.80 -30.22 -5.02
C MET A 150 27.75 -31.38 -4.78
N PRO A 151 27.29 -32.47 -4.13
CA PRO A 151 28.06 -33.71 -4.01
C PRO A 151 28.22 -34.40 -5.37
#